data_3bdd0d57dca1d8c4c80e2501b72e2062
#
_entry.id   3bdd0d57dca1d8c4c80e2501b72e2062
#
_cell.length_a   1.000
_cell.length_b   1.000
_cell.length_c   1.000
_cell.angle_alpha   90.00
_cell.angle_beta   90.00
_cell.angle_gamma   90.00
#
_symmetry.space_group_name_H-M   'P 1'
#
loop_
_entity.id
_entity.type
_entity.pdbx_description
1 polymer ?
#
loop_
_entity_poly.entity_id
_entity_poly.type
_entity_poly.pdbx_seq_one_letter_code
_entity_poly.pdbx_strand_id
1 'polypeptide(L)'
;MICTHHREWADLPVLATYSEFALSGQAAEYHLSIRITAAESDTPTQFTQLEEALSRWQREYPHTVLVWRRYFLSDVMNQHGFLCGYDNEDAALSVVQQAPGLTKVALWAYWVTSESSRVSKNLSVQATELIRPSYRHFYHTQLHSSASDEEKQTAGIFDRYTALLATQACTLSRHCIRTWLFVRDIDLRYAGMVKARRACFKREGLTAQTHFIASTGIEGRHTGPQTLVMMDAYAVHGLETEQVRYLYAPNRLNRTSEYGVTFERGTMVQYGDRRHIFISGTASINKYGEIVHPGDLSGQLDCLFRNIRALLAEADAGMHNVMQMIVYVRDPGDYVAVGTWIDAYFPQVPRITVCAAVCRPGWLVEVECIAVTADGDDRFPVF
;
A
#
# COMPACT_ATOMS: atom_id res chain seq x y z
N MET A 1 4.96 19.05 9.44
CA MET A 1 6.01 18.18 10.03
C MET A 1 5.34 16.85 10.36
N ILE A 2 5.99 15.72 10.12
CA ILE A 2 5.42 14.41 10.52
C ILE A 2 5.72 14.17 11.98
N CYS A 3 4.69 13.80 12.74
CA CYS A 3 4.80 13.31 14.10
C CYS A 3 4.35 11.85 14.13
N THR A 4 5.13 11.01 14.81
CA THR A 4 4.77 9.61 15.03
C THR A 4 4.36 9.41 16.47
N HIS A 5 3.29 8.68 16.69
CA HIS A 5 2.69 8.45 17.98
C HIS A 5 2.50 6.95 18.21
N HIS A 6 2.64 6.54 19.45
CA HIS A 6 2.29 5.21 19.93
C HIS A 6 1.13 5.33 20.92
N ARG A 7 0.16 4.43 20.77
CA ARG A 7 -0.98 4.32 21.69
C ARG A 7 -1.09 2.91 22.23
N GLU A 8 -1.14 2.81 23.52
CA GLU A 8 -1.46 1.59 24.26
C GLU A 8 -2.61 1.90 25.21
N TRP A 9 -3.56 1.00 25.29
CA TRP A 9 -4.65 1.06 26.27
C TRP A 9 -4.45 -0.08 27.26
N ALA A 10 -4.39 0.24 28.56
CA ALA A 10 -4.07 -0.75 29.62
C ALA A 10 -5.03 -1.96 29.66
N ASP A 11 -6.25 -1.77 29.15
CA ASP A 11 -7.31 -2.78 29.12
C ASP A 11 -7.46 -3.45 27.75
N LEU A 12 -6.60 -3.11 26.77
CA LEU A 12 -6.72 -3.59 25.39
C LEU A 12 -5.36 -4.06 24.87
N PRO A 13 -5.16 -5.37 24.64
CA PRO A 13 -3.86 -5.91 24.24
C PRO A 13 -3.58 -5.68 22.76
N VAL A 14 -3.45 -4.42 22.38
CA VAL A 14 -3.10 -3.96 21.05
C VAL A 14 -2.01 -2.89 21.11
N LEU A 15 -1.20 -2.83 20.08
CA LEU A 15 -0.29 -1.72 19.83
C LEU A 15 -0.79 -0.95 18.62
N ALA A 16 -1.20 0.29 18.81
CA ALA A 16 -1.53 1.23 17.74
C ALA A 16 -0.37 2.22 17.55
N THR A 17 0.15 2.29 16.33
CA THR A 17 1.18 3.25 15.95
C THR A 17 0.63 4.07 14.79
N TYR A 18 0.71 5.39 14.87
CA TYR A 18 0.25 6.24 13.78
C TYR A 18 1.19 7.40 13.52
N SER A 19 1.22 7.83 12.28
CA SER A 19 1.85 9.06 11.85
C SER A 19 0.79 10.12 11.56
N GLU A 20 1.10 11.34 11.93
CA GLU A 20 0.32 12.53 11.63
C GLU A 20 1.15 13.46 10.76
N PHE A 21 0.61 13.89 9.63
CA PHE A 21 1.11 15.01 8.86
C PHE A 21 0.11 16.16 8.96
N ALA A 22 0.54 17.27 9.55
CA ALA A 22 -0.29 18.46 9.73
C ALA A 22 0.48 19.74 9.36
N LEU A 23 -0.20 20.62 8.66
CA LEU A 23 0.23 21.99 8.36
C LEU A 23 -0.86 22.96 8.82
N SER A 24 -0.46 24.13 9.33
CA SER A 24 -1.41 25.13 9.81
C SER A 24 -2.38 25.57 8.69
N GLY A 25 -3.68 25.46 8.95
CA GLY A 25 -4.72 25.85 7.99
C GLY A 25 -4.91 24.88 6.82
N GLN A 26 -4.27 23.71 6.84
CA GLN A 26 -4.39 22.69 5.79
C GLN A 26 -4.94 21.38 6.37
N ALA A 27 -5.43 20.52 5.49
CA ALA A 27 -5.90 19.20 5.90
C ALA A 27 -4.77 18.37 6.51
N ALA A 28 -5.01 17.78 7.67
CA ALA A 28 -4.13 16.77 8.25
C ALA A 28 -4.44 15.38 7.72
N GLU A 29 -3.41 14.55 7.70
CA GLU A 29 -3.47 13.15 7.26
C GLU A 29 -2.90 12.24 8.33
N TYR A 30 -3.50 11.04 8.48
CA TYR A 30 -3.11 10.06 9.47
C TYR A 30 -3.02 8.67 8.85
N HIS A 31 -1.91 7.99 9.10
CA HIS A 31 -1.77 6.57 8.81
C HIS A 31 -1.65 5.80 10.12
N LEU A 32 -2.61 4.94 10.39
CA LEU A 32 -2.74 4.14 11.60
C LEU A 32 -2.45 2.68 11.31
N SER A 33 -1.53 2.09 12.08
CA SER A 33 -1.25 0.65 12.12
C SER A 33 -1.69 0.09 13.46
N ILE A 34 -2.55 -0.93 13.47
CA ILE A 34 -2.98 -1.63 14.68
C ILE A 34 -2.52 -3.08 14.59
N ARG A 35 -1.83 -3.54 15.65
CA ARG A 35 -1.36 -4.92 15.83
C ARG A 35 -1.85 -5.47 17.14
N ILE A 36 -2.28 -6.72 17.15
CA ILE A 36 -2.61 -7.46 18.38
C ILE A 36 -1.31 -7.83 19.09
N THR A 37 -1.27 -7.73 20.43
CA THR A 37 -0.14 -8.12 21.27
C THR A 37 -0.39 -9.43 22.03
N ALA A 38 -1.66 -9.83 22.24
CA ALA A 38 -2.05 -11.11 22.84
C ALA A 38 -2.25 -12.18 21.77
N ALA A 39 -1.17 -12.83 21.34
CA ALA A 39 -1.20 -13.84 20.29
C ALA A 39 -2.03 -15.09 20.66
N GLU A 40 -2.16 -15.39 21.95
CA GLU A 40 -2.93 -16.52 22.51
C GLU A 40 -4.44 -16.34 22.45
N SER A 41 -4.93 -15.12 22.21
CA SER A 41 -6.36 -14.84 22.10
C SER A 41 -6.99 -15.55 20.88
N ASP A 42 -8.24 -15.96 21.02
CA ASP A 42 -8.98 -16.56 19.91
C ASP A 42 -9.31 -15.54 18.79
N THR A 43 -9.79 -16.04 17.66
CA THR A 43 -10.07 -15.19 16.49
C THR A 43 -11.11 -14.12 16.78
N PRO A 44 -12.32 -14.40 17.32
CA PRO A 44 -13.31 -13.38 17.62
C PRO A 44 -12.77 -12.28 18.53
N THR A 45 -12.00 -12.68 19.57
CA THR A 45 -11.41 -11.74 20.53
C THR A 45 -10.43 -10.80 19.85
N GLN A 46 -9.52 -11.31 19.00
CA GLN A 46 -8.56 -10.44 18.29
C GLN A 46 -9.26 -9.42 17.38
N PHE A 47 -10.30 -9.83 16.66
CA PHE A 47 -11.09 -8.91 15.83
C PHE A 47 -11.80 -7.85 16.67
N THR A 48 -12.45 -8.24 17.77
CA THR A 48 -13.11 -7.31 18.70
C THR A 48 -12.13 -6.29 19.27
N GLN A 49 -10.95 -6.75 19.70
CA GLN A 49 -9.89 -5.88 20.24
C GLN A 49 -9.39 -4.86 19.20
N LEU A 50 -9.20 -5.31 17.96
CA LEU A 50 -8.75 -4.44 16.87
C LEU A 50 -9.78 -3.38 16.52
N GLU A 51 -11.06 -3.75 16.40
CA GLU A 51 -12.16 -2.81 16.10
C GLU A 51 -12.40 -1.84 17.25
N GLU A 52 -12.27 -2.29 18.51
CA GLU A 52 -12.35 -1.39 19.66
C GLU A 52 -11.21 -0.37 19.65
N ALA A 53 -9.99 -0.80 19.31
CA ALA A 53 -8.85 0.13 19.15
C ALA A 53 -9.12 1.18 18.07
N LEU A 54 -9.65 0.75 16.90
CA LEU A 54 -10.01 1.64 15.81
C LEU A 54 -11.08 2.64 16.25
N SER A 55 -12.11 2.17 16.96
CA SER A 55 -13.20 3.00 17.48
C SER A 55 -12.72 4.00 18.54
N ARG A 56 -11.79 3.58 19.43
CA ARG A 56 -11.18 4.48 20.41
C ARG A 56 -10.37 5.58 19.73
N TRP A 57 -9.56 5.20 18.74
CA TRP A 57 -8.80 6.17 17.96
C TRP A 57 -9.73 7.20 17.28
N GLN A 58 -10.82 6.75 16.66
CA GLN A 58 -11.81 7.65 16.03
C GLN A 58 -12.43 8.61 17.04
N ARG A 59 -12.73 8.16 18.27
CA ARG A 59 -13.26 9.04 19.32
C ARG A 59 -12.25 10.09 19.79
N GLU A 60 -10.95 9.77 19.75
CA GLU A 60 -9.88 10.72 20.07
C GLU A 60 -9.68 11.75 18.94
N TYR A 61 -9.99 11.38 17.69
CA TYR A 61 -9.87 12.22 16.48
C TYR A 61 -11.22 12.41 15.76
N PRO A 62 -12.22 13.04 16.43
CA PRO A 62 -13.60 13.11 15.89
C PRO A 62 -13.73 13.98 14.64
N HIS A 63 -12.73 14.82 14.34
CA HIS A 63 -12.68 15.69 13.17
C HIS A 63 -12.04 15.02 11.94
N THR A 64 -11.88 13.71 11.97
CA THR A 64 -11.32 12.97 10.86
C THR A 64 -12.36 12.08 10.18
N VAL A 65 -12.13 11.77 8.92
CA VAL A 65 -12.92 10.79 8.16
C VAL A 65 -12.01 9.67 7.69
N LEU A 66 -12.51 8.44 7.83
CA LEU A 66 -11.83 7.25 7.35
C LEU A 66 -11.97 7.17 5.82
N VAL A 67 -10.85 7.02 5.12
CA VAL A 67 -10.81 6.94 3.66
C VAL A 67 -10.59 5.51 3.19
N TRP A 68 -9.67 4.82 3.85
CA TRP A 68 -9.21 3.50 3.46
C TRP A 68 -8.83 2.68 4.68
N ARG A 69 -9.10 1.35 4.64
CA ARG A 69 -8.57 0.38 5.60
C ARG A 69 -8.23 -0.93 4.92
N ARG A 70 -7.15 -1.55 5.35
CA ARG A 70 -6.72 -2.88 4.89
C ARG A 70 -6.51 -3.80 6.08
N TYR A 71 -7.23 -4.92 6.08
CA TYR A 71 -7.03 -6.00 7.03
C TYR A 71 -6.08 -7.04 6.44
N PHE A 72 -5.10 -7.41 7.25
CA PHE A 72 -4.17 -8.49 6.98
C PHE A 72 -4.57 -9.67 7.83
N LEU A 73 -4.95 -10.77 7.19
CA LEU A 73 -5.47 -11.96 7.86
C LEU A 73 -4.48 -13.13 7.75
N SER A 74 -4.38 -13.95 8.79
CA SER A 74 -3.58 -15.17 8.74
C SER A 74 -4.26 -16.29 7.94
N ASP A 75 -5.61 -16.34 7.94
CA ASP A 75 -6.42 -17.29 7.18
C ASP A 75 -7.73 -16.62 6.74
N VAL A 76 -7.75 -16.11 5.52
CA VAL A 76 -8.91 -15.37 5.00
C VAL A 76 -10.16 -16.24 4.87
N MET A 77 -10.01 -17.54 4.59
CA MET A 77 -11.16 -18.45 4.43
C MET A 77 -11.90 -18.72 5.74
N ASN A 78 -11.15 -18.75 6.83
CA ASN A 78 -11.68 -18.94 8.19
C ASN A 78 -12.18 -17.61 8.81
N GLN A 79 -11.50 -16.50 8.49
CA GLN A 79 -11.56 -15.28 9.29
C GLN A 79 -12.41 -14.16 8.67
N HIS A 80 -12.61 -14.11 7.36
CA HIS A 80 -13.31 -13.00 6.72
C HIS A 80 -14.75 -12.79 7.23
N GLY A 81 -15.41 -13.85 7.70
CA GLY A 81 -16.75 -13.77 8.27
C GLY A 81 -16.85 -12.88 9.51
N PHE A 82 -15.76 -12.70 10.26
CA PHE A 82 -15.71 -11.79 11.41
C PHE A 82 -15.69 -10.31 11.00
N LEU A 83 -15.40 -9.99 9.74
CA LEU A 83 -15.46 -8.62 9.22
C LEU A 83 -16.85 -8.20 8.76
N CYS A 84 -17.78 -9.14 8.54
CA CYS A 84 -19.13 -8.82 8.05
C CYS A 84 -19.95 -7.92 8.99
N GLY A 85 -19.62 -7.88 10.29
CA GLY A 85 -20.22 -6.97 11.26
C GLY A 85 -19.58 -5.58 11.31
N TYR A 86 -18.42 -5.41 10.67
CA TYR A 86 -17.59 -4.20 10.68
C TYR A 86 -17.43 -3.58 9.29
N ASP A 87 -18.18 -4.07 8.31
CA ASP A 87 -18.22 -3.48 6.97
C ASP A 87 -18.96 -2.13 7.03
N ASN A 88 -18.27 -1.16 7.67
CA ASN A 88 -18.77 0.20 7.75
C ASN A 88 -18.82 0.78 6.35
N GLU A 89 -19.94 1.39 6.03
CA GLU A 89 -20.27 1.94 4.73
C GLU A 89 -19.40 3.14 4.31
N ASP A 90 -18.46 3.57 5.17
CA ASP A 90 -17.84 4.90 5.05
C ASP A 90 -16.43 4.91 4.43
N ALA A 91 -15.81 3.75 4.17
CA ALA A 91 -14.43 3.71 3.66
C ALA A 91 -14.17 2.54 2.69
N ALA A 92 -13.14 2.66 1.86
CA ALA A 92 -12.64 1.55 1.05
C ALA A 92 -12.09 0.45 1.97
N LEU A 93 -12.63 -0.76 1.81
CA LEU A 93 -12.23 -1.95 2.57
C LEU A 93 -11.40 -2.89 1.70
N SER A 94 -10.15 -3.12 2.08
CA SER A 94 -9.28 -4.16 1.52
C SER A 94 -9.12 -5.28 2.54
N VAL A 95 -9.23 -6.54 2.08
CA VAL A 95 -9.02 -7.73 2.92
C VAL A 95 -8.08 -8.66 2.17
N VAL A 96 -6.97 -9.01 2.77
CA VAL A 96 -5.97 -9.89 2.14
C VAL A 96 -5.43 -10.90 3.14
N GLN A 97 -5.26 -12.14 2.70
CA GLN A 97 -4.51 -13.12 3.47
C GLN A 97 -3.02 -12.85 3.31
N GLN A 98 -2.46 -12.29 4.35
CA GLN A 98 -1.02 -12.09 4.60
C GLN A 98 -0.85 -12.11 6.11
N ALA A 99 -0.32 -13.20 6.65
CA ALA A 99 -0.31 -13.45 8.09
C ALA A 99 0.53 -12.40 8.83
N PRO A 100 -0.03 -11.68 9.83
CA PRO A 100 0.70 -10.70 10.62
C PRO A 100 1.52 -11.37 11.76
N GLY A 101 2.45 -12.24 11.39
CA GLY A 101 3.29 -12.98 12.31
C GLY A 101 2.53 -14.00 13.15
N LEU A 102 2.57 -13.83 14.46
CA LEU A 102 1.96 -14.77 15.42
C LEU A 102 0.49 -14.47 15.72
N THR A 103 -0.07 -13.41 15.16
CA THR A 103 -1.46 -13.00 15.40
C THR A 103 -2.33 -13.29 14.18
N LYS A 104 -3.63 -13.18 14.33
CA LYS A 104 -4.60 -13.58 13.30
C LYS A 104 -4.97 -12.42 12.39
N VAL A 105 -4.88 -11.20 12.90
CA VAL A 105 -5.30 -9.99 12.20
C VAL A 105 -4.42 -8.80 12.57
N ALA A 106 -4.16 -7.93 11.57
CA ALA A 106 -3.63 -6.59 11.75
C ALA A 106 -4.36 -5.63 10.80
N LEU A 107 -4.29 -4.34 11.09
CA LEU A 107 -4.98 -3.30 10.32
C LEU A 107 -4.05 -2.15 9.98
N TRP A 108 -4.13 -1.68 8.74
CA TRP A 108 -3.69 -0.36 8.32
C TRP A 108 -4.90 0.47 7.88
N ALA A 109 -5.02 1.68 8.41
CA ALA A 109 -6.09 2.61 8.08
C ALA A 109 -5.54 4.01 7.74
N TYR A 110 -6.20 4.71 6.83
CA TYR A 110 -5.86 6.05 6.38
C TYR A 110 -7.04 7.00 6.62
N TRP A 111 -6.74 8.13 7.26
CA TRP A 111 -7.69 9.15 7.66
C TRP A 111 -7.25 10.53 7.20
N VAL A 112 -8.21 11.40 6.97
CA VAL A 112 -7.96 12.83 6.71
C VAL A 112 -8.89 13.68 7.59
N THR A 113 -8.52 14.94 7.86
CA THR A 113 -9.44 15.83 8.56
C THR A 113 -10.68 16.11 7.72
N SER A 114 -11.84 16.21 8.37
CA SER A 114 -13.15 16.40 7.73
C SER A 114 -13.35 17.80 7.16
N GLU A 115 -12.57 18.78 7.62
CA GLU A 115 -12.62 20.14 7.07
C GLU A 115 -12.20 20.13 5.60
N SER A 116 -13.06 20.65 4.73
CA SER A 116 -12.88 20.64 3.27
C SER A 116 -12.74 19.26 2.63
N SER A 117 -13.10 18.19 3.35
CA SER A 117 -13.04 16.81 2.85
C SER A 117 -14.42 16.17 2.90
N ARG A 118 -14.80 15.53 1.82
CA ARG A 118 -16.00 14.68 1.77
C ARG A 118 -15.62 13.31 1.26
N VAL A 119 -16.02 12.28 1.99
CA VAL A 119 -15.85 10.88 1.57
C VAL A 119 -17.19 10.32 1.13
N SER A 120 -17.21 9.62 0.00
CA SER A 120 -18.36 8.87 -0.48
C SER A 120 -17.95 7.48 -0.90
N LYS A 121 -18.72 6.45 -0.51
CA LYS A 121 -18.45 5.05 -0.85
C LYS A 121 -19.43 4.58 -1.92
N ASN A 122 -18.91 3.88 -2.92
CA ASN A 122 -19.71 3.13 -3.88
C ASN A 122 -19.57 1.62 -3.60
N LEU A 123 -20.56 1.06 -2.89
CA LEU A 123 -20.57 -0.34 -2.47
C LEU A 123 -20.54 -1.32 -3.65
N SER A 124 -21.17 -0.97 -4.78
CA SER A 124 -21.27 -1.86 -5.94
C SER A 124 -19.94 -2.12 -6.63
N VAL A 125 -18.97 -1.22 -6.45
CA VAL A 125 -17.62 -1.30 -7.06
C VAL A 125 -16.50 -1.32 -6.03
N GLN A 126 -16.85 -1.39 -4.74
CA GLN A 126 -15.89 -1.34 -3.63
C GLN A 126 -14.89 -0.16 -3.77
N ALA A 127 -15.45 1.01 -4.00
CA ALA A 127 -14.72 2.23 -4.23
C ALA A 127 -15.08 3.29 -3.20
N THR A 128 -14.09 4.04 -2.76
CA THR A 128 -14.27 5.26 -1.98
C THR A 128 -13.70 6.42 -2.75
N GLU A 129 -14.45 7.50 -2.81
CA GLU A 129 -14.04 8.77 -3.36
C GLU A 129 -13.84 9.77 -2.22
N LEU A 130 -12.61 10.28 -2.09
CA LEU A 130 -12.30 11.43 -1.25
C LEU A 130 -12.36 12.68 -2.14
N ILE A 131 -13.31 13.55 -1.89
CA ILE A 131 -13.52 14.79 -2.63
C ILE A 131 -12.84 15.92 -1.87
N ARG A 132 -11.93 16.59 -2.54
CA ARG A 132 -11.25 17.82 -2.11
C ARG A 132 -11.63 18.96 -3.05
N PRO A 133 -11.40 20.24 -2.69
CA PRO A 133 -11.81 21.36 -3.53
C PRO A 133 -11.33 21.30 -4.99
N SER A 134 -10.10 20.83 -5.21
CA SER A 134 -9.47 20.77 -6.54
C SER A 134 -9.23 19.35 -7.05
N TYR A 135 -9.32 18.36 -6.20
CA TYR A 135 -8.96 16.98 -6.53
C TYR A 135 -10.04 15.99 -6.09
N ARG A 136 -10.15 14.90 -6.85
CA ARG A 136 -10.98 13.74 -6.49
C ARG A 136 -10.07 12.52 -6.43
N HIS A 137 -9.98 11.90 -5.26
CA HIS A 137 -9.14 10.73 -5.01
C HIS A 137 -10.00 9.48 -4.98
N PHE A 138 -9.66 8.48 -5.78
CA PHE A 138 -10.41 7.23 -5.92
C PHE A 138 -9.61 6.06 -5.37
N TYR A 139 -10.16 5.40 -4.38
CA TYR A 139 -9.61 4.18 -3.79
C TYR A 139 -10.48 3.01 -4.20
N HIS A 140 -9.99 2.14 -5.07
CA HIS A 140 -10.67 0.92 -5.49
C HIS A 140 -10.00 -0.26 -4.79
N THR A 141 -10.80 -1.16 -4.21
CA THR A 141 -10.31 -2.29 -3.45
C THR A 141 -10.90 -3.60 -3.94
N GLN A 142 -10.16 -4.68 -3.71
CA GLN A 142 -10.58 -6.05 -3.98
C GLN A 142 -11.08 -6.29 -5.42
N LEU A 143 -10.51 -5.57 -6.39
CA LEU A 143 -10.79 -5.80 -7.81
C LEU A 143 -10.29 -7.20 -8.19
N HIS A 144 -11.18 -8.04 -8.67
CA HIS A 144 -10.90 -9.42 -9.07
C HIS A 144 -11.72 -9.83 -10.28
N SER A 145 -11.41 -10.99 -10.85
CA SER A 145 -12.10 -11.58 -11.99
C SER A 145 -12.34 -13.08 -11.74
N SER A 146 -13.41 -13.62 -12.33
CA SER A 146 -13.77 -15.05 -12.25
C SER A 146 -13.17 -15.91 -13.39
N ALA A 147 -12.24 -15.36 -14.19
CA ALA A 147 -11.60 -16.10 -15.25
C ALA A 147 -10.75 -17.30 -14.73
N SER A 148 -10.37 -18.21 -15.63
CA SER A 148 -9.84 -19.53 -15.27
C SER A 148 -8.40 -19.55 -14.75
N ASP A 149 -7.60 -18.54 -15.14
CA ASP A 149 -6.16 -18.47 -14.82
C ASP A 149 -5.74 -17.04 -14.48
N GLU A 150 -4.53 -16.91 -13.90
CA GLU A 150 -4.02 -15.63 -13.44
C GLU A 150 -3.81 -14.60 -14.55
N GLU A 151 -3.45 -15.04 -15.76
CA GLU A 151 -3.27 -14.16 -16.92
C GLU A 151 -4.61 -13.53 -17.31
N LYS A 152 -5.66 -14.36 -17.48
CA LYS A 152 -7.00 -13.87 -17.82
C LYS A 152 -7.65 -13.10 -16.67
N GLN A 153 -7.42 -13.51 -15.42
CA GLN A 153 -7.90 -12.76 -14.26
C GLN A 153 -7.28 -11.36 -14.23
N THR A 154 -5.97 -11.25 -14.43
CA THR A 154 -5.27 -9.97 -14.47
C THR A 154 -5.78 -9.08 -15.60
N ALA A 155 -5.96 -9.64 -16.80
CA ALA A 155 -6.54 -8.90 -17.93
C ALA A 155 -7.94 -8.38 -17.58
N GLY A 156 -8.83 -9.22 -17.07
CA GLY A 156 -10.19 -8.84 -16.67
C GLY A 156 -10.23 -7.82 -15.53
N ILE A 157 -9.28 -7.86 -14.59
CA ILE A 157 -9.14 -6.84 -13.54
C ILE A 157 -8.82 -5.47 -14.16
N PHE A 158 -7.84 -5.39 -15.05
CA PHE A 158 -7.48 -4.13 -15.69
C PHE A 158 -8.57 -3.62 -16.64
N ASP A 159 -9.25 -4.50 -17.37
CA ASP A 159 -10.39 -4.11 -18.22
C ASP A 159 -11.53 -3.52 -17.39
N ARG A 160 -11.86 -4.15 -16.27
CA ARG A 160 -12.84 -3.61 -15.32
C ARG A 160 -12.37 -2.29 -14.71
N TYR A 161 -11.11 -2.19 -14.31
CA TYR A 161 -10.57 -0.98 -13.69
C TYR A 161 -10.53 0.20 -14.66
N THR A 162 -10.11 0.00 -15.91
CA THR A 162 -10.14 1.04 -16.95
C THR A 162 -11.58 1.51 -17.25
N ALA A 163 -12.55 0.60 -17.26
CA ALA A 163 -13.97 0.96 -17.41
C ALA A 163 -14.47 1.79 -16.21
N LEU A 164 -14.09 1.43 -14.98
CA LEU A 164 -14.43 2.22 -13.79
C LEU A 164 -13.80 3.62 -13.83
N LEU A 165 -12.52 3.72 -14.17
CA LEU A 165 -11.84 5.00 -14.33
C LEU A 165 -12.52 5.89 -15.37
N ALA A 166 -12.96 5.32 -16.50
CA ALA A 166 -13.69 6.06 -17.53
C ALA A 166 -14.99 6.69 -17.00
N THR A 167 -15.74 6.00 -16.11
CA THR A 167 -16.93 6.57 -15.47
C THR A 167 -16.62 7.76 -14.55
N GLN A 168 -15.37 7.87 -14.12
CA GLN A 168 -14.87 8.93 -13.24
C GLN A 168 -14.11 10.03 -14.02
N ALA A 169 -14.21 10.03 -15.36
CA ALA A 169 -13.44 10.88 -16.26
C ALA A 169 -11.92 10.72 -16.11
N CYS A 170 -11.48 9.52 -15.73
CA CYS A 170 -10.08 9.15 -15.52
C CYS A 170 -9.61 8.12 -16.57
N THR A 171 -8.30 8.04 -16.75
CA THR A 171 -7.63 7.00 -17.56
C THR A 171 -6.56 6.31 -16.72
N LEU A 172 -6.19 5.09 -17.08
CA LEU A 172 -5.15 4.35 -16.37
C LEU A 172 -3.80 5.06 -16.44
N SER A 173 -3.43 5.56 -17.62
CA SER A 173 -2.11 6.19 -17.83
C SER A 173 -1.97 7.55 -17.15
N ARG A 174 -3.02 8.35 -17.07
CA ARG A 174 -2.90 9.72 -16.58
C ARG A 174 -3.22 9.86 -15.07
N HIS A 175 -4.11 9.01 -14.55
CA HIS A 175 -4.71 9.26 -13.24
C HIS A 175 -4.37 8.18 -12.21
N CYS A 176 -3.97 6.95 -12.63
CA CYS A 176 -3.62 5.90 -11.68
C CYS A 176 -2.22 6.14 -11.10
N ILE A 177 -2.17 6.38 -9.80
CA ILE A 177 -0.93 6.70 -9.08
C ILE A 177 -0.28 5.43 -8.52
N ARG A 178 -1.10 4.50 -8.01
CA ARG A 178 -0.61 3.33 -7.27
C ARG A 178 -1.50 2.11 -7.50
N THR A 179 -0.89 0.92 -7.62
CA THR A 179 -1.58 -0.37 -7.59
C THR A 179 -0.91 -1.34 -6.62
N TRP A 180 -1.70 -2.23 -6.01
CA TRP A 180 -1.24 -3.39 -5.25
C TRP A 180 -1.85 -4.63 -5.89
N LEU A 181 -1.02 -5.53 -6.37
CA LEU A 181 -1.42 -6.79 -6.99
C LEU A 181 -1.08 -7.93 -6.03
N PHE A 182 -2.12 -8.54 -5.47
CA PHE A 182 -2.01 -9.70 -4.59
C PHE A 182 -2.17 -10.94 -5.44
N VAL A 183 -1.14 -11.77 -5.49
CA VAL A 183 -1.06 -12.94 -6.36
C VAL A 183 -0.97 -14.20 -5.50
N ARG A 184 -1.99 -15.04 -5.58
CA ARG A 184 -2.01 -16.33 -4.89
C ARG A 184 -0.98 -17.28 -5.51
N ASP A 185 -0.16 -17.95 -4.68
CA ASP A 185 0.93 -18.84 -5.09
C ASP A 185 1.88 -18.11 -6.09
N ILE A 186 2.43 -16.96 -5.67
CA ILE A 186 3.13 -16.01 -6.53
C ILE A 186 4.31 -16.64 -7.28
N ASP A 187 5.03 -17.58 -6.66
CA ASP A 187 6.16 -18.30 -7.30
C ASP A 187 5.74 -19.02 -8.58
N LEU A 188 4.47 -19.41 -8.71
CA LEU A 188 3.91 -20.09 -9.88
C LEU A 188 3.22 -19.14 -10.86
N ARG A 189 2.62 -18.06 -10.37
CA ARG A 189 1.66 -17.23 -11.14
C ARG A 189 2.15 -15.83 -11.48
N TYR A 190 3.30 -15.41 -10.93
CA TYR A 190 3.82 -14.08 -11.19
C TYR A 190 4.03 -13.79 -12.68
N ALA A 191 4.54 -14.77 -13.44
CA ALA A 191 4.82 -14.60 -14.86
C ALA A 191 3.56 -14.31 -15.70
N GLY A 192 2.46 -15.04 -15.45
CA GLY A 192 1.17 -14.83 -16.13
C GLY A 192 0.57 -13.47 -15.80
N MET A 193 0.60 -13.07 -14.52
CA MET A 193 0.18 -11.73 -14.09
C MET A 193 0.98 -10.62 -14.79
N VAL A 194 2.31 -10.71 -14.82
CA VAL A 194 3.18 -9.72 -15.48
C VAL A 194 2.92 -9.64 -16.98
N LYS A 195 2.71 -10.77 -17.65
CA LYS A 195 2.41 -10.85 -19.09
C LYS A 195 1.10 -10.10 -19.41
N ALA A 196 0.03 -10.37 -18.67
CA ALA A 196 -1.26 -9.70 -18.86
C ALA A 196 -1.18 -8.20 -18.55
N ARG A 197 -0.54 -7.81 -17.45
CA ARG A 197 -0.32 -6.39 -17.11
C ARG A 197 0.43 -5.65 -18.20
N ARG A 198 1.49 -6.24 -18.75
CA ARG A 198 2.26 -5.64 -19.87
C ARG A 198 1.40 -5.40 -21.10
N ALA A 199 0.57 -6.38 -21.47
CA ALA A 199 -0.34 -6.27 -22.61
C ALA A 199 -1.36 -5.13 -22.40
N CYS A 200 -1.97 -5.06 -21.22
CA CYS A 200 -2.87 -3.99 -20.85
C CYS A 200 -2.18 -2.64 -20.84
N PHE A 201 -1.04 -2.50 -20.20
CA PHE A 201 -0.29 -1.24 -20.13
C PHE A 201 0.08 -0.73 -21.51
N LYS A 202 0.55 -1.60 -22.41
CA LYS A 202 0.84 -1.22 -23.81
C LYS A 202 -0.41 -0.67 -24.51
N ARG A 203 -1.57 -1.27 -24.33
CA ARG A 203 -2.85 -0.82 -24.88
C ARG A 203 -3.24 0.57 -24.34
N GLU A 204 -2.98 0.83 -23.06
CA GLU A 204 -3.29 2.10 -22.40
C GLU A 204 -2.18 3.17 -22.56
N GLY A 205 -1.17 2.93 -23.39
CA GLY A 205 -0.08 3.88 -23.65
C GLY A 205 1.01 3.93 -22.59
N LEU A 206 1.01 2.98 -21.65
CA LEU A 206 2.05 2.82 -20.63
C LEU A 206 3.17 1.93 -21.14
N THR A 207 4.33 2.54 -21.41
CA THR A 207 5.48 1.89 -22.05
C THR A 207 6.80 2.37 -21.43
N ALA A 208 7.91 1.75 -21.81
CA ALA A 208 9.24 2.20 -21.38
C ALA A 208 9.61 3.62 -21.90
N GLN A 209 8.93 4.10 -22.96
CA GLN A 209 9.13 5.44 -23.54
C GLN A 209 8.24 6.51 -22.87
N THR A 210 7.17 6.11 -22.24
CA THR A 210 6.30 6.99 -21.46
C THR A 210 6.61 6.82 -19.97
N HIS A 211 5.82 6.05 -19.27
CA HIS A 211 6.01 5.65 -17.86
C HIS A 211 5.20 4.40 -17.57
N PHE A 212 5.39 3.84 -16.39
CA PHE A 212 4.50 2.86 -15.79
C PHE A 212 3.81 3.44 -14.54
N ILE A 213 3.22 2.60 -13.72
CA ILE A 213 2.53 2.96 -12.46
C ILE A 213 3.34 2.38 -11.29
N ALA A 214 3.47 3.12 -10.19
CA ALA A 214 4.04 2.57 -8.97
C ALA A 214 3.20 1.38 -8.49
N SER A 215 3.84 0.24 -8.24
CA SER A 215 3.12 -1.02 -7.99
C SER A 215 3.90 -1.95 -7.08
N THR A 216 3.18 -2.70 -6.24
CA THR A 216 3.69 -3.87 -5.53
C THR A 216 2.97 -5.11 -6.03
N GLY A 217 3.72 -6.12 -6.46
CA GLY A 217 3.21 -7.46 -6.80
C GLY A 217 3.72 -8.47 -5.78
N ILE A 218 2.86 -8.97 -4.91
CA ILE A 218 3.23 -9.73 -3.72
C ILE A 218 2.28 -10.90 -3.49
N GLU A 219 2.72 -11.93 -2.76
CA GLU A 219 1.84 -13.00 -2.32
C GLU A 219 0.63 -12.44 -1.57
N GLY A 220 -0.54 -12.95 -1.86
CA GLY A 220 -1.76 -12.61 -1.12
C GLY A 220 -2.97 -13.35 -1.68
N ARG A 221 -3.92 -13.69 -0.81
CA ARG A 221 -5.11 -14.45 -1.17
C ARG A 221 -6.39 -13.66 -0.88
N HIS A 222 -7.29 -13.69 -1.83
CA HIS A 222 -8.66 -13.15 -1.72
C HIS A 222 -9.59 -14.13 -0.99
N THR A 223 -10.72 -13.65 -0.48
CA THR A 223 -11.79 -14.46 0.13
C THR A 223 -12.42 -15.46 -0.85
N GLY A 224 -12.47 -15.14 -2.14
CA GLY A 224 -13.00 -16.05 -3.18
C GLY A 224 -12.02 -17.19 -3.48
N PRO A 225 -12.43 -18.47 -3.34
CA PRO A 225 -11.52 -19.59 -3.47
C PRO A 225 -10.93 -19.77 -4.89
N GLN A 226 -11.59 -19.23 -5.91
CA GLN A 226 -11.11 -19.29 -7.31
C GLN A 226 -10.33 -18.04 -7.73
N THR A 227 -10.22 -17.03 -6.87
CA THR A 227 -9.49 -15.81 -7.17
C THR A 227 -7.99 -16.06 -7.02
N LEU A 228 -7.26 -15.89 -8.11
CA LEU A 228 -5.81 -16.07 -8.19
C LEU A 228 -5.08 -14.73 -8.11
N VAL A 229 -5.71 -13.65 -8.58
CA VAL A 229 -5.18 -12.29 -8.55
C VAL A 229 -6.26 -11.34 -8.05
N MET A 230 -5.88 -10.45 -7.16
CA MET A 230 -6.68 -9.35 -6.66
C MET A 230 -5.88 -8.06 -6.79
N MET A 231 -6.55 -6.93 -7.02
CA MET A 231 -5.91 -5.63 -7.12
C MET A 231 -6.62 -4.59 -6.25
N ASP A 232 -5.83 -3.82 -5.51
CA ASP A 232 -6.23 -2.51 -4.99
C ASP A 232 -5.57 -1.42 -5.82
N ALA A 233 -6.22 -0.28 -5.97
CA ALA A 233 -5.71 0.82 -6.79
C ALA A 233 -6.10 2.19 -6.23
N TYR A 234 -5.21 3.16 -6.45
CA TYR A 234 -5.42 4.56 -6.11
C TYR A 234 -5.22 5.42 -7.35
N ALA A 235 -6.19 6.29 -7.62
CA ALA A 235 -6.17 7.23 -8.73
C ALA A 235 -6.60 8.63 -8.26
N VAL A 236 -6.14 9.67 -8.97
CA VAL A 236 -6.48 11.07 -8.68
C VAL A 236 -6.93 11.77 -9.95
N HIS A 237 -8.11 12.37 -9.92
CA HIS A 237 -8.59 13.31 -10.94
C HIS A 237 -8.27 14.75 -10.53
N GLY A 238 -7.96 15.59 -11.51
CA GLY A 238 -7.66 17.01 -11.30
C GLY A 238 -6.15 17.31 -11.27
N LEU A 239 -5.28 16.30 -11.33
CA LEU A 239 -3.83 16.52 -11.44
C LEU A 239 -3.46 16.97 -12.85
N GLU A 240 -2.52 17.92 -12.92
CA GLU A 240 -1.77 18.26 -14.12
C GLU A 240 -0.60 17.30 -14.29
N THR A 241 -0.11 17.16 -15.53
CA THR A 241 0.97 16.19 -15.84
C THR A 241 2.26 16.52 -15.06
N GLU A 242 2.53 17.79 -14.85
CA GLU A 242 3.72 18.32 -14.16
C GLU A 242 3.71 18.03 -12.65
N GLN A 243 2.56 17.71 -12.08
CA GLN A 243 2.43 17.34 -10.68
C GLN A 243 2.91 15.90 -10.39
N VAL A 244 3.01 15.05 -11.41
CA VAL A 244 3.37 13.65 -11.25
C VAL A 244 4.80 13.41 -11.74
N ARG A 245 5.66 12.92 -10.85
CA ARG A 245 7.04 12.54 -11.16
C ARG A 245 7.30 11.09 -10.78
N TYR A 246 7.98 10.36 -11.65
CA TYR A 246 8.36 8.97 -11.44
C TYR A 246 9.79 8.89 -10.90
N LEU A 247 10.01 7.99 -9.94
CA LEU A 247 11.28 7.85 -9.22
C LEU A 247 12.01 6.60 -9.68
N TYR A 248 13.31 6.70 -9.88
CA TYR A 248 14.12 5.65 -10.49
C TYR A 248 15.37 5.27 -9.70
N ALA A 249 16.01 6.21 -9.03
CA ALA A 249 17.30 6.08 -8.33
C ALA A 249 18.38 5.37 -9.18
N PRO A 250 18.74 5.88 -10.38
CA PRO A 250 19.52 5.15 -11.39
C PRO A 250 20.95 4.78 -10.94
N ASN A 251 21.48 5.45 -9.92
CA ASN A 251 22.78 5.09 -9.33
C ASN A 251 22.74 3.79 -8.52
N ARG A 252 21.55 3.31 -8.15
CA ARG A 252 21.36 2.12 -7.32
C ARG A 252 20.44 1.07 -7.95
N LEU A 253 19.47 1.50 -8.75
CA LEU A 253 18.42 0.67 -9.31
C LEU A 253 18.41 0.82 -10.84
N ASN A 254 18.13 -0.26 -11.55
CA ASN A 254 17.83 -0.22 -12.98
C ASN A 254 16.37 0.08 -13.24
N ARG A 255 16.06 0.48 -14.48
CA ARG A 255 14.67 0.58 -14.94
C ARG A 255 14.04 -0.82 -14.96
N THR A 256 12.80 -0.90 -14.50
CA THR A 256 12.09 -2.19 -14.39
C THR A 256 11.86 -2.84 -15.75
N SER A 257 11.72 -2.05 -16.82
CA SER A 257 11.62 -2.51 -18.21
C SER A 257 12.84 -3.32 -18.68
N GLU A 258 14.02 -3.07 -18.13
CA GLU A 258 15.26 -3.74 -18.52
C GLU A 258 15.28 -5.23 -18.14
N TYR A 259 14.55 -5.63 -17.08
CA TYR A 259 14.39 -7.03 -16.70
C TYR A 259 12.96 -7.55 -16.86
N GLY A 260 12.20 -6.89 -17.74
CA GLY A 260 10.94 -7.42 -18.27
C GLY A 260 9.72 -7.26 -17.39
N VAL A 261 9.71 -6.38 -16.39
CA VAL A 261 8.51 -6.03 -15.63
C VAL A 261 8.06 -4.60 -15.92
N THR A 262 6.81 -4.30 -15.58
CA THR A 262 6.13 -3.05 -15.97
C THR A 262 5.56 -2.36 -14.72
N PHE A 263 6.42 -1.65 -13.99
CA PHE A 263 6.03 -0.78 -12.88
C PHE A 263 7.08 0.32 -12.68
N GLU A 264 6.73 1.41 -12.00
CA GLU A 264 7.72 2.40 -11.54
C GLU A 264 8.19 2.09 -10.12
N ARG A 265 9.45 2.43 -9.81
CA ARG A 265 10.04 2.25 -8.48
C ARG A 265 9.35 3.11 -7.43
N GLY A 266 8.81 4.24 -7.84
CA GLY A 266 7.99 5.12 -7.04
C GLY A 266 7.33 6.20 -7.88
N THR A 267 6.32 6.82 -7.31
CA THR A 267 5.62 7.97 -7.89
C THR A 267 5.52 9.06 -6.84
N MET A 268 5.85 10.29 -7.20
CA MET A 268 5.64 11.48 -6.40
C MET A 268 4.51 12.31 -7.01
N VAL A 269 3.61 12.80 -6.17
CA VAL A 269 2.55 13.74 -6.55
C VAL A 269 2.78 15.06 -5.81
N GLN A 270 2.92 16.15 -6.56
CA GLN A 270 3.12 17.50 -6.04
C GLN A 270 1.78 18.22 -5.87
N TYR A 271 1.53 18.75 -4.69
CA TYR A 271 0.41 19.65 -4.38
C TYR A 271 0.93 21.04 -3.98
N GLY A 272 0.03 22.00 -3.81
CA GLY A 272 0.38 23.35 -3.41
C GLY A 272 0.99 23.45 -2.01
N ASP A 273 0.68 22.50 -1.13
CA ASP A 273 1.11 22.49 0.28
C ASP A 273 1.99 21.31 0.66
N ARG A 274 2.05 20.25 -0.14
CA ARG A 274 2.75 19.00 0.18
C ARG A 274 3.15 18.18 -1.04
N ARG A 275 3.97 17.15 -0.82
CA ARG A 275 4.22 16.06 -1.76
C ARG A 275 3.80 14.74 -1.17
N HIS A 276 3.08 13.93 -1.94
CA HIS A 276 2.88 12.52 -1.63
C HIS A 276 3.87 11.67 -2.42
N ILE A 277 4.52 10.72 -1.76
CA ILE A 277 5.55 9.87 -2.35
C ILE A 277 5.16 8.41 -2.07
N PHE A 278 4.96 7.65 -3.14
CA PHE A 278 4.57 6.24 -3.09
C PHE A 278 5.74 5.38 -3.59
N ILE A 279 6.43 4.71 -2.68
CA ILE A 279 7.51 3.79 -3.02
C ILE A 279 6.92 2.39 -3.22
N SER A 280 7.17 1.82 -4.39
CA SER A 280 6.78 0.44 -4.75
C SER A 280 7.51 -0.58 -3.91
N GLY A 281 7.04 -1.83 -3.91
CA GLY A 281 7.75 -2.94 -3.33
C GLY A 281 9.21 -2.94 -3.79
N THR A 282 10.10 -2.83 -2.81
CA THR A 282 11.55 -2.70 -3.00
C THR A 282 12.24 -3.77 -2.21
N ALA A 283 13.10 -4.55 -2.88
CA ALA A 283 13.88 -5.64 -2.30
C ALA A 283 15.39 -5.42 -2.49
N SER A 284 16.19 -6.39 -2.08
CA SER A 284 17.65 -6.38 -2.25
C SER A 284 18.04 -6.64 -3.71
N ILE A 285 18.06 -5.57 -4.51
CA ILE A 285 18.41 -5.58 -5.93
C ILE A 285 19.43 -4.49 -6.23
N ASN A 286 20.35 -4.73 -7.16
CA ASN A 286 21.32 -3.76 -7.62
C ASN A 286 20.91 -3.10 -8.96
N LYS A 287 21.74 -2.17 -9.44
CA LYS A 287 21.53 -1.46 -10.70
C LYS A 287 21.61 -2.33 -11.97
N TYR A 288 21.94 -3.60 -11.84
CA TYR A 288 21.97 -4.56 -12.94
C TYR A 288 20.73 -5.49 -12.92
N GLY A 289 19.81 -5.30 -11.96
CA GLY A 289 18.62 -6.14 -11.81
C GLY A 289 18.89 -7.48 -11.11
N GLU A 290 20.04 -7.63 -10.47
CA GLU A 290 20.48 -8.85 -9.79
C GLU A 290 20.10 -8.82 -8.33
N ILE A 291 19.74 -10.00 -7.79
CA ILE A 291 19.54 -10.21 -6.35
C ILE A 291 20.92 -10.14 -5.67
N VAL A 292 21.04 -9.29 -4.68
CA VAL A 292 22.28 -9.20 -3.86
C VAL A 292 22.03 -9.75 -2.45
N HIS A 293 23.07 -10.22 -1.80
CA HIS A 293 23.04 -10.87 -0.48
C HIS A 293 22.08 -12.08 -0.42
N PRO A 294 22.18 -13.07 -1.36
CA PRO A 294 21.32 -14.24 -1.35
C PRO A 294 21.52 -15.05 -0.04
N GLY A 295 20.42 -15.36 0.65
CA GLY A 295 20.44 -16.08 1.93
C GLY A 295 20.89 -15.28 3.15
N ASP A 296 21.30 -14.02 2.98
CA ASP A 296 21.71 -13.12 4.06
C ASP A 296 20.60 -12.07 4.31
N LEU A 297 19.75 -12.33 5.30
CA LEU A 297 18.63 -11.46 5.66
C LEU A 297 19.08 -10.04 6.05
N SER A 298 20.13 -9.93 6.87
CA SER A 298 20.63 -8.62 7.34
C SER A 298 21.19 -7.80 6.18
N GLY A 299 21.97 -8.44 5.30
CA GLY A 299 22.47 -7.80 4.09
C GLY A 299 21.36 -7.38 3.13
N GLN A 300 20.29 -8.19 3.01
CA GLN A 300 19.13 -7.82 2.20
C GLN A 300 18.36 -6.64 2.79
N LEU A 301 18.12 -6.59 4.10
CA LEU A 301 17.50 -5.47 4.79
C LEU A 301 18.31 -4.17 4.58
N ASP A 302 19.61 -4.21 4.81
CA ASP A 302 20.49 -3.06 4.61
C ASP A 302 20.46 -2.56 3.15
N CYS A 303 20.54 -3.47 2.18
CA CYS A 303 20.49 -3.13 0.76
C CYS A 303 19.15 -2.50 0.36
N LEU A 304 18.01 -3.13 0.73
CA LEU A 304 16.69 -2.62 0.37
C LEU A 304 16.42 -1.23 0.98
N PHE A 305 16.81 -0.99 2.25
CA PHE A 305 16.62 0.33 2.85
C PHE A 305 17.55 1.40 2.26
N ARG A 306 18.73 1.03 1.78
CA ARG A 306 19.56 1.96 0.96
C ARG A 306 18.86 2.29 -0.36
N ASN A 307 18.19 1.34 -0.98
CA ASN A 307 17.41 1.56 -2.21
C ASN A 307 16.22 2.49 -1.94
N ILE A 308 15.45 2.26 -0.86
CA ILE A 308 14.34 3.12 -0.46
C ILE A 308 14.82 4.55 -0.16
N ARG A 309 15.91 4.71 0.59
CA ARG A 309 16.51 6.03 0.86
C ARG A 309 16.90 6.76 -0.42
N ALA A 310 17.43 6.06 -1.41
CA ALA A 310 17.81 6.67 -2.68
C ALA A 310 16.57 7.14 -3.48
N LEU A 311 15.48 6.38 -3.46
CA LEU A 311 14.21 6.77 -4.08
C LEU A 311 13.57 7.97 -3.35
N LEU A 312 13.57 7.98 -2.03
CA LEU A 312 13.08 9.10 -1.24
C LEU A 312 13.92 10.36 -1.49
N ALA A 313 15.25 10.24 -1.52
CA ALA A 313 16.17 11.35 -1.78
C ALA A 313 15.95 11.97 -3.17
N GLU A 314 15.58 11.19 -4.18
CA GLU A 314 15.22 11.71 -5.51
C GLU A 314 13.96 12.60 -5.47
N ALA A 315 13.09 12.40 -4.45
CA ALA A 315 11.93 13.23 -4.18
C ALA A 315 12.18 14.29 -3.08
N ASP A 316 13.44 14.60 -2.77
CA ASP A 316 13.87 15.51 -1.70
C ASP A 316 13.29 15.12 -0.31
N ALA A 317 13.18 13.80 -0.05
CA ALA A 317 12.63 13.22 1.16
C ALA A 317 13.61 12.25 1.83
N GLY A 318 13.29 11.83 3.04
CA GLY A 318 14.06 10.86 3.81
C GLY A 318 13.15 9.92 4.62
N MET A 319 13.75 9.01 5.37
CA MET A 319 13.00 8.07 6.22
C MET A 319 12.13 8.76 7.27
N HIS A 320 12.49 9.97 7.71
CA HIS A 320 11.70 10.79 8.63
C HIS A 320 10.39 11.35 8.01
N ASN A 321 10.24 11.26 6.70
CA ASN A 321 9.03 11.61 5.97
C ASN A 321 8.10 10.42 5.72
N VAL A 322 8.50 9.21 6.12
CA VAL A 322 7.69 8.01 5.92
C VAL A 322 6.54 7.98 6.92
N MET A 323 5.32 7.97 6.38
CA MET A 323 4.08 7.89 7.14
C MET A 323 3.69 6.45 7.47
N GLN A 324 4.00 5.51 6.59
CA GLN A 324 3.60 4.11 6.71
C GLN A 324 4.53 3.19 5.91
N MET A 325 4.86 2.03 6.47
CA MET A 325 5.52 0.92 5.76
C MET A 325 4.68 -0.35 5.82
N ILE A 326 4.73 -1.14 4.75
CA ILE A 326 4.35 -2.56 4.78
C ILE A 326 5.62 -3.38 4.52
N VAL A 327 5.88 -4.32 5.40
CA VAL A 327 7.05 -5.20 5.35
C VAL A 327 6.59 -6.62 5.05
N TYR A 328 7.03 -7.16 3.94
CA TYR A 328 6.71 -8.50 3.47
C TYR A 328 7.88 -9.43 3.75
N VAL A 329 7.67 -10.45 4.54
CA VAL A 329 8.67 -11.44 4.94
C VAL A 329 8.33 -12.75 4.26
N ARG A 330 9.26 -13.28 3.44
CA ARG A 330 9.01 -14.50 2.66
C ARG A 330 8.89 -15.73 3.55
N ASP A 331 9.80 -15.91 4.49
CA ASP A 331 9.84 -17.03 5.41
C ASP A 331 9.33 -16.60 6.80
N PRO A 332 8.28 -17.23 7.34
CA PRO A 332 7.81 -16.93 8.70
C PRO A 332 8.92 -17.06 9.76
N GLY A 333 9.93 -17.90 9.54
CA GLY A 333 11.09 -18.04 10.43
C GLY A 333 11.92 -16.76 10.58
N ASP A 334 11.88 -15.89 9.58
CA ASP A 334 12.61 -14.60 9.57
C ASP A 334 11.81 -13.45 10.24
N TYR A 335 10.52 -13.66 10.57
CA TYR A 335 9.62 -12.61 11.02
C TYR A 335 10.16 -11.82 12.22
N VAL A 336 10.64 -12.51 13.24
CA VAL A 336 11.16 -11.89 14.45
C VAL A 336 12.46 -11.14 14.18
N ALA A 337 13.36 -11.73 13.39
CA ALA A 337 14.63 -11.11 13.03
C ALA A 337 14.44 -9.83 12.21
N VAL A 338 13.51 -9.82 11.25
CA VAL A 338 13.11 -8.62 10.48
C VAL A 338 12.55 -7.54 11.42
N GLY A 339 11.64 -7.92 12.33
CA GLY A 339 11.06 -6.98 13.29
C GLY A 339 12.13 -6.34 14.17
N THR A 340 13.03 -7.12 14.74
CA THR A 340 14.14 -6.67 15.59
C THR A 340 15.07 -5.72 14.83
N TRP A 341 15.42 -6.05 13.58
CA TRP A 341 16.27 -5.19 12.74
C TRP A 341 15.60 -3.84 12.46
N ILE A 342 14.31 -3.83 12.10
CA ILE A 342 13.59 -2.58 11.80
C ILE A 342 13.42 -1.74 13.06
N ASP A 343 13.13 -2.34 14.22
CA ASP A 343 13.02 -1.63 15.51
C ASP A 343 14.33 -0.95 15.91
N ALA A 344 15.47 -1.56 15.58
CA ALA A 344 16.78 -0.97 15.84
C ALA A 344 17.09 0.25 14.97
N TYR A 345 16.62 0.27 13.71
CA TYR A 345 16.98 1.32 12.75
C TYR A 345 15.87 2.33 12.46
N PHE A 346 14.60 1.95 12.61
CA PHE A 346 13.42 2.77 12.30
C PHE A 346 12.30 2.60 13.33
N PRO A 347 12.57 2.75 14.64
CA PRO A 347 11.60 2.49 15.72
C PRO A 347 10.36 3.39 15.64
N GLN A 348 10.48 4.56 15.00
CA GLN A 348 9.43 5.56 14.96
C GLN A 348 8.51 5.43 13.73
N VAL A 349 8.83 4.58 12.74
CA VAL A 349 8.01 4.49 11.53
C VAL A 349 6.87 3.50 11.72
N PRO A 350 5.60 3.94 11.59
CA PRO A 350 4.45 3.05 11.65
C PRO A 350 4.56 1.96 10.57
N ARG A 351 4.32 0.71 10.96
CA ARG A 351 4.43 -0.41 10.03
C ARG A 351 3.49 -1.55 10.34
N ILE A 352 3.14 -2.28 9.29
CA ILE A 352 2.60 -3.64 9.38
C ILE A 352 3.65 -4.58 8.77
N THR A 353 4.03 -5.61 9.51
CA THR A 353 4.88 -6.70 9.02
C THR A 353 4.03 -7.94 8.82
N VAL A 354 4.12 -8.56 7.65
CA VAL A 354 3.33 -9.74 7.28
C VAL A 354 4.19 -10.81 6.63
N CYS A 355 3.80 -12.07 6.79
CA CYS A 355 4.38 -13.17 6.06
C CYS A 355 3.72 -13.24 4.67
N ALA A 356 4.50 -12.97 3.63
CA ALA A 356 4.07 -13.01 2.24
C ALA A 356 5.28 -13.25 1.34
N ALA A 357 5.19 -14.23 0.43
CA ALA A 357 6.26 -14.52 -0.51
C ALA A 357 6.51 -13.35 -1.47
N VAL A 358 7.77 -12.99 -1.64
CA VAL A 358 8.22 -11.99 -2.59
C VAL A 358 8.36 -12.62 -3.98
N CYS A 359 8.14 -11.86 -5.03
CA CYS A 359 8.00 -12.37 -6.41
C CYS A 359 9.22 -13.08 -7.02
N ARG A 360 10.39 -13.02 -6.37
CA ARG A 360 11.58 -13.83 -6.72
C ARG A 360 12.02 -14.64 -5.50
N PRO A 361 12.22 -15.96 -5.61
CA PRO A 361 12.54 -16.81 -4.47
C PRO A 361 13.79 -16.42 -3.68
N GLY A 362 14.77 -15.77 -4.30
CA GLY A 362 15.99 -15.31 -3.62
C GLY A 362 15.82 -14.04 -2.79
N TRP A 363 14.68 -13.35 -2.84
CA TRP A 363 14.37 -12.22 -1.96
C TRP A 363 13.68 -12.72 -0.69
N LEU A 364 14.29 -12.47 0.45
CA LEU A 364 13.78 -12.87 1.78
C LEU A 364 12.81 -11.84 2.34
N VAL A 365 12.93 -10.58 1.92
CA VAL A 365 12.16 -9.46 2.42
C VAL A 365 11.96 -8.40 1.34
N GLU A 366 10.78 -7.76 1.36
CA GLU A 366 10.41 -6.62 0.52
C GLU A 366 9.70 -5.56 1.38
N VAL A 367 9.90 -4.29 1.07
CA VAL A 367 9.25 -3.18 1.77
C VAL A 367 8.67 -2.19 0.77
N GLU A 368 7.47 -1.72 1.02
CA GLU A 368 6.88 -0.54 0.40
C GLU A 368 6.61 0.54 1.43
N CYS A 369 6.56 1.81 1.02
CA CYS A 369 6.20 2.87 1.94
C CYS A 369 5.48 4.03 1.26
N ILE A 370 4.77 4.80 2.07
CA ILE A 370 4.16 6.09 1.74
C ILE A 370 4.87 7.15 2.56
N ALA A 371 5.32 8.22 1.92
CA ALA A 371 5.94 9.36 2.57
C ALA A 371 5.24 10.66 2.17
N VAL A 372 5.30 11.66 3.05
CA VAL A 372 4.74 13.00 2.82
C VAL A 372 5.77 14.04 3.25
N THR A 373 5.94 15.09 2.44
CA THR A 373 6.77 16.24 2.79
C THR A 373 5.96 17.53 2.77
N ALA A 374 6.41 18.55 3.49
CA ALA A 374 5.78 19.87 3.54
C ALA A 374 6.23 20.79 2.38
N ASP A 375 6.91 20.24 1.38
CA ASP A 375 7.43 20.99 0.23
C ASP A 375 6.32 21.15 -0.81
N GLY A 376 5.50 22.18 -0.63
CA GLY A 376 4.46 22.57 -1.59
C GLY A 376 5.04 23.27 -2.82
N ASP A 377 4.19 23.44 -3.83
CA ASP A 377 4.46 24.26 -5.02
C ASP A 377 3.20 25.10 -5.28
N ASP A 378 3.29 26.40 -5.04
CA ASP A 378 2.16 27.35 -5.08
C ASP A 378 1.54 27.52 -6.48
N ARG A 379 2.18 26.98 -7.52
CA ARG A 379 1.57 26.87 -8.85
C ARG A 379 0.37 25.91 -8.89
N PHE A 380 0.27 25.00 -7.93
CA PHE A 380 -0.78 23.98 -7.86
C PHE A 380 -1.73 24.22 -6.68
N PRO A 381 -2.97 23.77 -6.78
CA PRO A 381 -3.88 23.76 -5.63
C PRO A 381 -3.34 22.94 -4.45
N VAL A 382 -3.76 23.27 -3.23
CA VAL A 382 -3.48 22.47 -2.03
C VAL A 382 -4.20 21.12 -2.07
N PHE A 383 -3.62 20.12 -1.36
CA PHE A 383 -4.21 18.78 -1.21
C PHE A 383 -5.59 18.84 -0.58
#